data_c78b37f21a860815cb56ba1f78c96d51
#
_entry.id   c78b37f21a860815cb56ba1f78c96d51
#
_cell.length_a   1.000
_cell.length_b   1.000
_cell.length_c   1.000
_cell.angle_alpha   90.00
_cell.angle_beta   90.00
_cell.angle_gamma   90.00
#
_symmetry.space_group_name_H-M   'P 1'
#
loop_
_entity.id
_entity.type
_entity.pdbx_description
1 polymer ?
#
loop_
_entity_poly.entity_id
_entity_poly.type
_entity_poly.pdbx_seq_one_letter_code
_entity_poly.pdbx_strand_id
1 'polypeptide(L)'
;MTEVTEQGVLALFSRLQKEAESSGYHVNPDRNFAKSLVQGLLVNDNRYGYISCPCRLSSGRKDDDLDIICPCDYRDQDIDRYGACYCGLYVSDKIYRGEQKLSSIPESRPTLQERLLKQVEKEAFLPSSGGRAYTYPIWRCKVCGYLCARESPPDKCPICGVGRERFERFI
;
A
#
# COMPACT_ATOMS: atom_id res chain seq x y z
N MET A 1 -6.51 -21.95 14.49
CA MET A 1 -5.26 -21.51 13.80
C MET A 1 -4.98 -22.55 12.75
N THR A 2 -5.07 -22.19 11.48
CA THR A 2 -4.75 -23.09 10.36
C THR A 2 -3.24 -23.29 10.32
N GLU A 3 -2.79 -24.54 10.21
CA GLU A 3 -1.37 -24.85 10.10
C GLU A 3 -0.81 -24.32 8.77
N VAL A 4 0.35 -23.65 8.82
CA VAL A 4 1.03 -23.17 7.61
C VAL A 4 1.65 -24.35 6.91
N THR A 5 1.09 -24.74 5.77
CA THR A 5 1.55 -25.87 4.97
C THR A 5 2.65 -25.46 4.01
N GLU A 6 3.57 -26.39 3.69
CA GLU A 6 4.61 -26.17 2.69
C GLU A 6 4.02 -25.80 1.32
N GLN A 7 2.89 -26.41 0.95
CA GLN A 7 2.18 -26.10 -0.30
C GLN A 7 1.67 -24.65 -0.31
N GLY A 8 1.15 -24.15 0.81
CA GLY A 8 0.75 -22.76 0.95
C GLY A 8 1.93 -21.80 0.80
N VAL A 9 3.08 -22.12 1.39
CA VAL A 9 4.33 -21.35 1.25
C VAL A 9 4.77 -21.29 -0.21
N LEU A 10 4.78 -22.42 -0.92
CA LEU A 10 5.18 -22.48 -2.33
C LEU A 10 4.22 -21.69 -3.23
N ALA A 11 2.91 -21.78 -2.99
CA ALA A 11 1.91 -21.06 -3.75
C ALA A 11 2.06 -19.55 -3.57
N LEU A 12 2.20 -19.08 -2.32
CA LEU A 12 2.42 -17.65 -2.04
C LEU A 12 3.76 -17.17 -2.61
N PHE A 13 4.84 -17.94 -2.44
CA PHE A 13 6.15 -17.63 -3.00
C PHE A 13 6.09 -17.40 -4.51
N SER A 14 5.45 -18.33 -5.25
CA SER A 14 5.31 -18.22 -6.71
C SER A 14 4.51 -17.00 -7.14
N ARG A 15 3.48 -16.63 -6.38
CA ARG A 15 2.70 -15.41 -6.62
C ARG A 15 3.56 -14.16 -6.42
N LEU A 16 4.24 -14.05 -5.26
CA LEU A 16 5.08 -12.90 -4.94
C LEU A 16 6.26 -12.75 -5.90
N GLN A 17 6.82 -13.86 -6.39
CA GLN A 17 7.88 -13.83 -7.40
C GLN A 17 7.38 -13.20 -8.72
N LYS A 18 6.21 -13.63 -9.22
CA LYS A 18 5.62 -13.07 -10.44
C LYS A 18 5.28 -11.58 -10.29
N GLU A 19 4.71 -11.21 -9.13
CA GLU A 19 4.40 -9.82 -8.81
C GLU A 19 5.66 -8.94 -8.74
N ALA A 20 6.74 -9.45 -8.13
CA ALA A 20 8.03 -8.76 -8.07
C ALA A 20 8.61 -8.53 -9.47
N GLU A 21 8.69 -9.57 -10.29
CA GLU A 21 9.23 -9.51 -11.66
C GLU A 21 8.43 -8.53 -12.53
N SER A 22 7.10 -8.52 -12.41
CA SER A 22 6.25 -7.56 -13.13
C SER A 22 6.45 -6.10 -12.69
N SER A 23 6.95 -5.89 -11.47
CA SER A 23 7.22 -4.58 -10.88
C SER A 23 8.69 -4.14 -11.02
N GLY A 24 9.53 -4.93 -11.71
CA GLY A 24 10.94 -4.62 -11.91
C GLY A 24 11.85 -4.96 -10.72
N TYR A 25 11.38 -5.80 -9.79
CA TYR A 25 12.14 -6.32 -8.65
C TYR A 25 12.31 -7.83 -8.73
N HIS A 26 13.14 -8.38 -7.85
CA HIS A 26 13.33 -9.81 -7.72
C HIS A 26 13.05 -10.27 -6.29
N VAL A 27 12.61 -11.50 -6.14
CA VAL A 27 12.63 -12.17 -4.84
C VAL A 27 14.07 -12.60 -4.56
N ASN A 28 14.49 -12.55 -3.30
CA ASN A 28 15.83 -12.89 -2.85
C ASN A 28 16.29 -14.22 -3.47
N PRO A 29 17.50 -14.28 -4.09
CA PRO A 29 18.04 -15.48 -4.71
C PRO A 29 18.28 -16.63 -3.73
N ASP A 30 18.50 -16.35 -2.44
CA ASP A 30 18.48 -17.36 -1.39
C ASP A 30 17.04 -17.83 -1.16
N ARG A 31 16.70 -18.92 -1.86
CA ARG A 31 15.34 -19.49 -1.82
C ARG A 31 14.91 -19.98 -0.44
N ASN A 32 15.84 -20.45 0.38
CA ASN A 32 15.53 -20.93 1.73
C ASN A 32 15.18 -19.75 2.63
N PHE A 33 16.00 -18.72 2.59
CA PHE A 33 15.74 -17.47 3.28
C PHE A 33 14.41 -16.84 2.84
N ALA A 34 14.18 -16.69 1.53
CA ALA A 34 12.94 -16.14 1.00
C ALA A 34 11.71 -16.96 1.41
N LYS A 35 11.77 -18.29 1.37
CA LYS A 35 10.68 -19.16 1.83
C LYS A 35 10.39 -18.99 3.32
N SER A 36 11.41 -18.83 4.17
CA SER A 36 11.21 -18.57 5.60
C SER A 36 10.45 -17.27 5.86
N LEU A 37 10.74 -16.22 5.07
CA LEU A 37 9.99 -14.97 5.13
C LEU A 37 8.54 -15.12 4.65
N VAL A 38 8.33 -15.87 3.55
CA VAL A 38 6.98 -16.18 3.06
C VAL A 38 6.18 -16.99 4.07
N GLN A 39 6.82 -17.93 4.75
CA GLN A 39 6.21 -18.64 5.87
C GLN A 39 5.79 -17.68 6.99
N GLY A 40 6.66 -16.71 7.33
CA GLY A 40 6.34 -15.67 8.29
C GLY A 40 5.13 -14.80 7.88
N LEU A 41 4.98 -14.50 6.58
CA LEU A 41 3.80 -13.81 6.05
C LEU A 41 2.52 -14.63 6.28
N LEU A 42 2.54 -15.93 6.02
CA LEU A 42 1.39 -16.82 6.27
C LEU A 42 1.08 -16.99 7.75
N VAL A 43 2.10 -17.02 8.61
CA VAL A 43 1.91 -16.99 10.07
C VAL A 43 1.18 -15.72 10.50
N ASN A 44 1.57 -14.59 9.95
CA ASN A 44 0.90 -13.32 10.24
C ASN A 44 -0.52 -13.27 9.68
N ASP A 45 -0.74 -13.81 8.47
CA ASP A 45 -2.08 -13.94 7.90
C ASP A 45 -3.00 -14.78 8.80
N ASN A 46 -2.51 -15.93 9.27
CA ASN A 46 -3.25 -16.78 10.20
C ASN A 46 -3.51 -16.12 11.56
N ARG A 47 -2.61 -15.27 12.02
CA ARG A 47 -2.71 -14.59 13.33
C ARG A 47 -3.59 -13.34 13.29
N TYR A 48 -3.46 -12.55 12.24
CA TYR A 48 -4.04 -11.21 12.16
C TYR A 48 -5.09 -11.06 11.05
N GLY A 49 -5.19 -12.02 10.11
CA GLY A 49 -6.07 -11.95 8.94
C GLY A 49 -5.52 -11.12 7.79
N TYR A 50 -4.22 -10.81 7.79
CA TYR A 50 -3.52 -10.10 6.71
C TYR A 50 -2.02 -10.42 6.71
N ILE A 51 -1.41 -10.42 5.50
CA ILE A 51 0.02 -10.73 5.29
C ILE A 51 0.93 -9.56 5.66
N SER A 52 1.03 -9.22 6.94
CA SER A 52 1.97 -8.18 7.38
C SER A 52 3.43 -8.63 7.30
N CYS A 53 4.33 -7.67 7.08
CA CYS A 53 5.77 -7.91 7.03
C CYS A 53 6.27 -8.68 8.28
N PRO A 54 6.95 -9.82 8.14
CA PRO A 54 7.36 -10.65 9.28
C PRO A 54 8.48 -10.01 10.11
N CYS A 55 9.21 -9.04 9.53
CA CYS A 55 10.32 -8.34 10.18
C CYS A 55 9.91 -7.01 10.84
N ARG A 56 8.64 -6.61 10.72
CA ARG A 56 8.11 -5.40 11.36
C ARG A 56 7.07 -5.77 12.42
N LEU A 57 7.02 -4.96 13.47
CA LEU A 57 6.08 -5.20 14.56
C LEU A 57 4.67 -4.83 14.11
N SER A 58 3.80 -5.85 14.01
CA SER A 58 2.37 -5.67 13.73
C SER A 58 1.61 -5.33 15.00
N SER A 59 0.65 -4.40 14.90
CA SER A 59 -0.26 -4.02 15.99
C SER A 59 -1.36 -5.07 16.21
N GLY A 60 -1.63 -5.90 15.19
CA GLY A 60 -2.76 -6.82 15.14
C GLY A 60 -4.07 -6.17 14.66
N ARG A 61 -4.04 -4.88 14.35
CA ARG A 61 -5.16 -4.13 13.77
C ARG A 61 -4.80 -3.74 12.35
N LYS A 62 -5.57 -4.24 11.39
CA LYS A 62 -5.27 -4.03 9.98
C LYS A 62 -5.14 -2.56 9.60
N ASP A 63 -6.01 -1.70 10.13
CA ASP A 63 -6.03 -0.26 9.84
C ASP A 63 -4.76 0.47 10.29
N ASP A 64 -4.15 -0.01 11.40
CA ASP A 64 -2.90 0.54 11.93
C ASP A 64 -1.65 0.00 11.22
N ASP A 65 -1.80 -1.09 10.46
CA ASP A 65 -0.73 -1.85 9.83
C ASP A 65 -0.80 -1.86 8.30
N LEU A 66 -1.65 -1.01 7.69
CA LEU A 66 -1.79 -0.93 6.24
C LEU A 66 -0.44 -0.70 5.55
N ASP A 67 0.42 0.11 6.17
CA ASP A 67 1.74 0.48 5.70
C ASP A 67 2.75 -0.69 5.66
N ILE A 68 2.49 -1.76 6.41
CA ILE A 68 3.36 -2.95 6.48
C ILE A 68 2.75 -4.22 5.90
N ILE A 69 1.57 -4.14 5.27
CA ILE A 69 1.06 -5.26 4.46
C ILE A 69 2.02 -5.50 3.31
N CYS A 70 2.43 -6.75 3.11
CA CYS A 70 3.42 -7.10 2.09
C CYS A 70 2.80 -7.10 0.68
N PRO A 71 3.41 -6.39 -0.28
CA PRO A 71 4.61 -5.54 -0.20
C PRO A 71 4.34 -4.21 0.53
N CYS A 72 5.20 -3.89 1.52
CA CYS A 72 4.99 -2.72 2.37
C CYS A 72 5.31 -1.39 1.65
N ASP A 73 4.76 -0.29 2.15
CA ASP A 73 4.92 1.05 1.57
C ASP A 73 6.39 1.52 1.53
N TYR A 74 7.25 0.94 2.37
CA TYR A 74 8.67 1.28 2.48
C TYR A 74 9.55 0.51 1.49
N ARG A 75 9.02 -0.54 0.80
CA ARG A 75 9.78 -1.43 -0.06
C ARG A 75 10.59 -0.69 -1.11
N ASP A 76 9.97 0.21 -1.84
CA ASP A 76 10.58 0.87 -2.99
C ASP A 76 11.72 1.78 -2.55
N GLN A 77 11.52 2.57 -1.49
CA GLN A 77 12.55 3.43 -0.91
C GLN A 77 13.73 2.63 -0.33
N ASP A 78 13.45 1.51 0.32
CA ASP A 78 14.46 0.63 0.89
C ASP A 78 15.30 -0.01 -0.24
N ILE A 79 14.65 -0.47 -1.33
CA ILE A 79 15.35 -1.05 -2.49
C ILE A 79 16.19 0.02 -3.20
N ASP A 80 15.68 1.22 -3.40
CA ASP A 80 16.41 2.31 -4.06
C ASP A 80 17.68 2.71 -3.28
N ARG A 81 17.59 2.71 -1.94
CA ARG A 81 18.70 3.14 -1.09
C ARG A 81 19.70 2.03 -0.76
N TYR A 82 19.20 0.83 -0.51
CA TYR A 82 19.97 -0.26 0.07
C TYR A 82 20.06 -1.49 -0.84
N GLY A 83 19.28 -1.51 -1.92
CA GLY A 83 19.19 -2.63 -2.85
C GLY A 83 18.22 -3.73 -2.43
N ALA A 84 17.60 -3.64 -1.25
CA ALA A 84 16.63 -4.61 -0.78
C ALA A 84 15.59 -3.95 0.12
N CYS A 85 14.40 -4.57 0.25
CA CYS A 85 13.43 -4.17 1.27
C CYS A 85 13.92 -4.57 2.68
N TYR A 86 13.37 -3.96 3.72
CA TYR A 86 13.78 -4.14 5.11
C TYR A 86 13.99 -5.60 5.55
N CYS A 87 13.11 -6.50 5.16
CA CYS A 87 13.24 -7.93 5.48
C CYS A 87 14.14 -8.70 4.49
N GLY A 88 14.57 -8.10 3.39
CA GLY A 88 15.37 -8.76 2.36
C GLY A 88 14.61 -9.74 1.47
N LEU A 89 13.27 -9.74 1.49
CA LEU A 89 12.46 -10.59 0.60
C LEU A 89 12.55 -10.12 -0.85
N TYR A 90 12.40 -8.79 -1.06
CA TYR A 90 12.53 -8.16 -2.37
C TYR A 90 13.89 -7.50 -2.48
N VAL A 91 14.53 -7.72 -3.62
CA VAL A 91 15.88 -7.23 -3.89
C VAL A 91 15.97 -6.59 -5.28
N SER A 92 16.95 -5.69 -5.42
CA SER A 92 17.32 -5.10 -6.70
C SER A 92 17.99 -6.12 -7.61
N ASP A 93 18.08 -5.81 -8.90
CA ASP A 93 18.80 -6.59 -9.89
C ASP A 93 20.29 -6.82 -9.52
N LYS A 94 20.94 -5.82 -8.90
CA LYS A 94 22.34 -5.92 -8.46
C LYS A 94 22.53 -6.99 -7.38
N ILE A 95 21.66 -7.04 -6.38
CA ILE A 95 21.73 -8.08 -5.34
C ILE A 95 21.34 -9.44 -5.93
N TYR A 96 20.30 -9.48 -6.79
CA TYR A 96 19.87 -10.71 -7.44
C TYR A 96 20.99 -11.36 -8.27
N ARG A 97 21.81 -10.55 -8.96
CA ARG A 97 22.95 -11.03 -9.74
C ARG A 97 24.23 -11.25 -8.91
N GLY A 98 24.20 -10.96 -7.63
CA GLY A 98 25.39 -11.10 -6.76
C GLY A 98 26.42 -9.99 -6.90
N GLU A 99 26.11 -8.91 -7.60
CA GLU A 99 26.96 -7.73 -7.78
C GLU A 99 27.03 -6.87 -6.50
N GLN A 100 26.01 -6.97 -5.65
CA GLN A 100 25.90 -6.29 -4.37
C GLN A 100 25.49 -7.28 -3.29
N LYS A 101 26.09 -7.18 -2.11
CA LYS A 101 25.70 -7.98 -0.94
C LYS A 101 24.54 -7.34 -0.19
N LEU A 102 23.66 -8.18 0.34
CA LEU A 102 22.62 -7.75 1.27
C LEU A 102 23.29 -7.20 2.54
N SER A 103 22.88 -6.01 2.98
CA SER A 103 23.33 -5.37 4.21
C SER A 103 22.16 -5.12 5.16
N SER A 104 22.46 -4.83 6.42
CA SER A 104 21.44 -4.42 7.39
C SER A 104 20.81 -3.11 6.95
N ILE A 105 19.48 -3.08 6.94
CA ILE A 105 18.68 -1.92 6.57
C ILE A 105 18.08 -1.32 7.84
N PRO A 106 18.24 -0.01 8.08
CA PRO A 106 17.64 0.63 9.24
C PRO A 106 16.10 0.64 9.13
N GLU A 107 15.41 0.52 10.27
CA GLU A 107 13.96 0.63 10.29
C GLU A 107 13.52 2.05 9.90
N SER A 108 12.75 2.15 8.84
CA SER A 108 12.22 3.41 8.29
C SER A 108 10.77 3.68 8.70
N ARG A 109 10.10 2.68 9.31
CA ARG A 109 8.72 2.83 9.78
C ARG A 109 8.68 3.80 10.95
N PRO A 110 7.88 4.88 10.88
CA PRO A 110 7.70 5.76 12.02
C PRO A 110 7.14 5.02 13.23
N THR A 111 7.49 5.44 14.43
CA THR A 111 6.93 4.91 15.68
C THR A 111 5.41 5.04 15.68
N LEU A 112 4.73 4.24 16.50
CA LEU A 112 3.26 4.35 16.65
C LEU A 112 2.85 5.78 17.04
N GLN A 113 3.61 6.40 17.92
CA GLN A 113 3.33 7.77 18.37
C GLN A 113 3.44 8.79 17.21
N GLU A 114 4.49 8.70 16.39
CA GLU A 114 4.65 9.57 15.22
C GLU A 114 3.57 9.33 14.17
N ARG A 115 3.14 8.08 13.97
CA ARG A 115 2.04 7.75 13.05
C ARG A 115 0.71 8.33 13.53
N LEU A 116 0.41 8.22 14.82
CA LEU A 116 -0.79 8.79 15.43
C LEU A 116 -0.78 10.32 15.35
N LEU A 117 0.36 10.98 15.61
CA LEU A 117 0.51 12.43 15.45
C LEU A 117 0.25 12.87 14.02
N LYS A 118 0.82 12.17 13.03
CA LYS A 118 0.57 12.44 11.61
C LYS A 118 -0.89 12.22 11.21
N GLN A 119 -1.58 11.25 11.80
CA GLN A 119 -3.01 11.07 11.58
C GLN A 119 -3.82 12.24 12.13
N VAL A 120 -3.53 12.66 13.36
CA VAL A 120 -4.19 13.83 13.98
C VAL A 120 -3.94 15.10 13.15
N GLU A 121 -2.71 15.33 12.71
CA GLU A 121 -2.39 16.45 11.81
C GLU A 121 -3.13 16.37 10.47
N LYS A 122 -3.23 15.17 9.89
CA LYS A 122 -3.96 14.94 8.65
C LYS A 122 -5.46 15.14 8.82
N GLU A 123 -6.02 14.70 9.93
CA GLU A 123 -7.44 14.89 10.27
C GLU A 123 -7.72 16.36 10.64
N ALA A 124 -6.80 17.05 11.31
CA ALA A 124 -6.89 18.48 11.59
C ALA A 124 -6.76 19.32 10.30
N PHE A 125 -6.03 18.81 9.29
CA PHE A 125 -5.90 19.47 7.99
C PHE A 125 -7.01 19.06 7.00
N LEU A 126 -7.70 17.94 7.23
CA LEU A 126 -8.98 17.70 6.56
C LEU A 126 -9.96 18.72 7.12
N PRO A 127 -10.52 19.62 6.29
CA PRO A 127 -11.51 20.55 6.78
C PRO A 127 -12.63 19.69 7.38
N SER A 128 -12.75 19.74 8.73
CA SER A 128 -14.00 19.40 9.38
C SER A 128 -15.11 20.01 8.52
N SER A 129 -16.21 19.34 8.35
CA SER A 129 -17.40 19.71 7.55
C SER A 129 -17.97 21.12 7.83
N GLY A 130 -17.16 22.03 8.35
CA GLY A 130 -17.33 23.44 8.61
C GLY A 130 -16.34 24.26 7.78
N GLY A 131 -16.66 24.49 6.50
CA GLY A 131 -16.34 25.76 5.84
C GLY A 131 -14.94 26.00 5.32
N ARG A 132 -14.36 25.17 4.44
CA ARG A 132 -13.68 25.76 3.29
C ARG A 132 -14.76 26.18 2.31
N ALA A 133 -15.04 27.50 2.25
CA ALA A 133 -15.80 28.05 1.16
C ALA A 133 -15.00 27.77 -0.13
N TYR A 134 -15.34 26.73 -0.85
CA TYR A 134 -14.87 26.55 -2.21
C TYR A 134 -15.32 27.77 -2.99
N THR A 135 -14.44 28.36 -3.77
CA THR A 135 -14.78 29.53 -4.64
C THR A 135 -15.97 29.20 -5.54
N TYR A 136 -16.13 27.92 -5.88
CA TYR A 136 -17.22 27.41 -6.70
C TYR A 136 -17.90 26.20 -6.06
N PRO A 137 -19.22 26.01 -6.23
CA PRO A 137 -19.92 24.80 -5.83
C PRO A 137 -19.37 23.60 -6.59
N ILE A 138 -19.33 22.43 -5.92
CA ILE A 138 -18.94 21.17 -6.54
C ILE A 138 -20.19 20.46 -7.03
N TRP A 139 -20.20 20.06 -8.29
CA TRP A 139 -21.26 19.31 -8.93
C TRP A 139 -20.86 17.87 -9.19
N ARG A 140 -21.76 16.94 -8.93
CA ARG A 140 -21.61 15.50 -9.19
C ARG A 140 -22.59 15.03 -10.24
N CYS A 141 -22.11 14.32 -11.26
CA CYS A 141 -22.95 13.59 -12.18
C CYS A 141 -23.52 12.35 -11.49
N LYS A 142 -24.87 12.24 -11.41
CA LYS A 142 -25.57 11.10 -10.78
C LYS A 142 -25.39 9.77 -11.52
N VAL A 143 -24.94 9.81 -12.77
CA VAL A 143 -24.81 8.61 -13.62
C VAL A 143 -23.42 8.00 -13.52
N CYS A 144 -22.34 8.81 -13.67
CA CYS A 144 -20.96 8.30 -13.71
C CYS A 144 -20.07 8.76 -12.55
N GLY A 145 -20.59 9.62 -11.64
CA GLY A 145 -19.83 10.13 -10.51
C GLY A 145 -18.84 11.25 -10.83
N TYR A 146 -18.75 11.73 -12.07
CA TYR A 146 -17.85 12.83 -12.44
C TYR A 146 -18.09 14.06 -11.56
N LEU A 147 -17.01 14.62 -11.03
CA LEU A 147 -17.02 15.83 -10.20
C LEU A 147 -16.41 17.02 -10.92
N CYS A 148 -17.02 18.19 -10.77
CA CYS A 148 -16.46 19.44 -11.24
C CYS A 148 -16.81 20.62 -10.32
N ALA A 149 -15.86 21.56 -10.14
CA ALA A 149 -16.04 22.79 -9.38
C ALA A 149 -16.26 23.95 -10.36
N ARG A 150 -17.47 24.52 -10.41
CA ARG A 150 -17.84 25.67 -11.25
C ARG A 150 -19.17 26.28 -10.79
N GLU A 151 -19.46 27.48 -11.22
CA GLU A 151 -20.70 28.19 -10.83
C GLU A 151 -21.97 27.42 -11.15
N SER A 152 -21.98 26.70 -12.27
CA SER A 152 -23.11 25.87 -12.69
C SER A 152 -22.62 24.56 -13.32
N PRO A 153 -23.42 23.49 -13.27
CA PRO A 153 -23.03 22.22 -13.89
C PRO A 153 -22.89 22.35 -15.41
N PRO A 154 -22.03 21.55 -16.05
CA PRO A 154 -21.84 21.58 -17.50
C PRO A 154 -23.14 21.14 -18.20
N ASP A 155 -23.39 21.63 -19.41
CA ASP A 155 -24.56 21.28 -20.19
C ASP A 155 -24.60 19.77 -20.54
N LYS A 156 -23.42 19.17 -20.70
CA LYS A 156 -23.24 17.74 -20.90
C LYS A 156 -22.09 17.21 -20.07
N CYS A 157 -22.28 16.04 -19.50
CA CYS A 157 -21.19 15.35 -18.79
C CYS A 157 -20.06 14.94 -19.77
N PRO A 158 -18.80 15.33 -19.54
CA PRO A 158 -17.69 14.99 -20.43
C PRO A 158 -17.35 13.51 -20.46
N ILE A 159 -17.83 12.73 -19.47
CA ILE A 159 -17.55 11.31 -19.34
C ILE A 159 -18.64 10.46 -19.95
N CYS A 160 -19.91 10.69 -19.59
CA CYS A 160 -21.04 9.84 -20.00
C CYS A 160 -22.06 10.52 -20.92
N GLY A 161 -21.84 11.81 -21.27
CA GLY A 161 -22.68 12.53 -22.24
C GLY A 161 -24.07 12.95 -21.78
N VAL A 162 -24.49 12.61 -20.54
CA VAL A 162 -25.82 13.00 -20.03
C VAL A 162 -25.93 14.49 -19.82
N GLY A 163 -27.15 15.00 -19.90
CA GLY A 163 -27.45 16.41 -19.77
C GLY A 163 -27.32 16.96 -18.35
N ARG A 164 -27.37 18.28 -18.27
CA ARG A 164 -27.21 19.09 -17.06
C ARG A 164 -28.16 18.68 -15.93
N GLU A 165 -29.38 18.25 -16.24
CA GLU A 165 -30.40 17.82 -15.29
C GLU A 165 -30.00 16.59 -14.48
N ARG A 166 -28.93 15.89 -14.87
CA ARG A 166 -28.36 14.74 -14.18
C ARG A 166 -27.24 15.09 -13.20
N PHE A 167 -27.00 16.36 -12.99
CA PHE A 167 -26.05 16.83 -11.97
C PHE A 167 -26.78 17.23 -10.69
N GLU A 168 -26.12 16.98 -9.59
CA GLU A 168 -26.56 17.45 -8.27
C GLU A 168 -25.43 18.26 -7.63
N ARG A 169 -25.77 19.21 -6.78
CA ARG A 169 -24.79 19.90 -5.95
C ARG A 169 -24.27 18.93 -4.89
N PHE A 170 -22.97 18.73 -4.85
CA PHE A 170 -22.33 17.74 -3.97
C PHE A 170 -21.81 18.38 -2.68
N ILE A 171 -21.27 19.58 -2.78
CA ILE A 171 -20.81 20.45 -1.67
C ILE A 171 -21.16 21.90 -2.00
#